data_513948d079e3780a4d58d92ee811745a
#
_entry.id   513948d079e3780a4d58d92ee811745a
#
_cell.length_a   1.000
_cell.length_b   1.000
_cell.length_c   1.000
_cell.angle_alpha   90.00
_cell.angle_beta   90.00
_cell.angle_gamma   90.00
#
_symmetry.space_group_name_H-M   'P 1'
#
loop_
_entity.id
_entity.type
_entity.pdbx_description
1 polymer ?
#
loop_
_entity_poly.entity_id
_entity_poly.type
_entity_poly.pdbx_seq_one_letter_code
_entity_poly.pdbx_strand_id
1 'polypeptide(L)'
;MERVILHSDLNNFYASVECLYNPSLRGKPVAVSGNPEARHGIVLAKNYAAKACGVATGNPLWMAKEKCPDIVFVPPHYDLYMKYSQIAQEIYSEYTDQVEPYGLDECWMDVTGSTHLFGDGKAIADKLRERIKFELGVTASVGVSYNKIFAKLGSDMKKPDATTVI
;
A
#
# COMPACT_ATOMS: atom_id res chain seq x y z
N MET A 1 -21.40 -20.78 -8.12
CA MET A 1 -20.10 -20.22 -8.53
C MET A 1 -19.40 -19.75 -7.28
N GLU A 2 -18.18 -20.15 -7.05
CA GLU A 2 -17.40 -19.73 -5.89
C GLU A 2 -17.04 -18.25 -6.01
N ARG A 3 -17.15 -17.51 -4.90
CA ARG A 3 -16.83 -16.06 -4.90
C ARG A 3 -15.33 -15.86 -5.05
N VAL A 4 -14.95 -14.84 -5.79
CA VAL A 4 -13.57 -14.41 -5.96
C VAL A 4 -13.42 -12.99 -5.45
N ILE A 5 -12.82 -12.86 -4.27
CA ILE A 5 -12.61 -11.60 -3.57
C ILE A 5 -11.11 -11.26 -3.57
N LEU A 6 -10.79 -10.08 -4.03
CA LEU A 6 -9.43 -9.53 -3.94
C LEU A 6 -9.37 -8.50 -2.81
N HIS A 7 -8.21 -8.42 -2.16
CA HIS A 7 -7.84 -7.31 -1.30
C HIS A 7 -6.51 -6.75 -1.77
N SER A 8 -6.49 -5.48 -2.16
CA SER A 8 -5.28 -4.76 -2.56
C SER A 8 -4.83 -3.84 -1.44
N ASP A 9 -3.52 -3.82 -1.20
CA ASP A 9 -2.87 -2.98 -0.20
C ASP A 9 -1.64 -2.31 -0.85
N LEU A 10 -1.67 -0.99 -0.96
CA LEU A 10 -0.57 -0.21 -1.53
C LEU A 10 0.59 -0.18 -0.54
N ASN A 11 1.73 -0.72 -0.94
CA ASN A 11 2.87 -0.94 -0.05
C ASN A 11 3.50 0.37 0.42
N ASN A 12 3.64 0.52 1.76
CA ASN A 12 4.23 1.71 2.39
C ASN A 12 3.72 3.02 1.76
N PHE A 13 2.43 3.14 1.59
CA PHE A 13 1.80 4.05 0.66
C PHE A 13 2.29 5.49 0.78
N TYR A 14 2.21 6.10 1.96
CA TYR A 14 2.61 7.49 2.13
C TYR A 14 4.10 7.69 1.85
N ALA A 15 4.94 6.83 2.38
CA ALA A 15 6.38 6.90 2.14
C ALA A 15 6.73 6.67 0.66
N SER A 16 6.01 5.78 -0.02
CA SER A 16 6.19 5.50 -1.45
C SER A 16 5.83 6.72 -2.30
N VAL A 17 4.73 7.39 -2.00
CA VAL A 17 4.32 8.62 -2.70
C VAL A 17 5.34 9.74 -2.47
N GLU A 18 5.84 9.91 -1.25
CA GLU A 18 6.87 10.92 -0.95
C GLU A 18 8.15 10.68 -1.76
N CYS A 19 8.58 9.43 -1.89
CA CYS A 19 9.76 9.06 -2.69
C CYS A 19 9.55 9.29 -4.20
N LEU A 20 8.32 9.23 -4.70
CA LEU A 20 8.00 9.58 -6.09
C LEU A 20 8.20 11.07 -6.35
N TYR A 21 7.74 11.91 -5.45
CA TYR A 21 7.85 13.37 -5.57
C TYR A 21 9.22 13.92 -5.23
N ASN A 22 9.97 13.21 -4.38
CA ASN A 22 11.34 13.59 -4.05
C ASN A 22 12.28 12.39 -4.26
N PRO A 23 12.83 12.20 -5.47
CA PRO A 23 13.74 11.09 -5.77
C PRO A 23 15.01 11.05 -4.90
N SER A 24 15.40 12.16 -4.27
CA SER A 24 16.55 12.18 -3.36
C SER A 24 16.35 11.33 -2.12
N LEU A 25 15.10 10.97 -1.79
CA LEU A 25 14.75 10.09 -0.67
C LEU A 25 14.96 8.61 -0.99
N ARG A 26 15.10 8.25 -2.26
CA ARG A 26 15.26 6.86 -2.69
C ARG A 26 16.53 6.26 -2.12
N GLY A 27 16.41 5.03 -1.61
CA GLY A 27 17.53 4.31 -1.00
C GLY A 27 17.87 4.76 0.43
N LYS A 28 17.16 5.73 0.98
CA LYS A 28 17.31 6.19 2.36
C LYS A 28 16.19 5.67 3.24
N PRO A 29 16.41 5.48 4.55
CA PRO A 29 15.31 5.23 5.46
C PRO A 29 14.47 6.50 5.63
N VAL A 30 13.18 6.40 5.32
CA VAL A 30 12.22 7.52 5.34
C VAL A 30 11.03 7.17 6.20
N ALA A 31 10.62 8.09 7.04
CA ALA A 31 9.36 8.05 7.76
C ALA A 31 8.54 9.32 7.50
N VAL A 32 7.27 9.13 7.21
CA VAL A 32 6.28 10.22 7.16
C VAL A 32 5.80 10.44 8.59
N SER A 33 5.89 11.66 9.07
CA SER A 33 5.58 11.99 10.46
C SER A 33 5.08 13.41 10.59
N GLY A 34 4.50 13.73 11.74
CA GLY A 34 4.31 15.12 12.15
C GLY A 34 5.66 15.83 12.36
N ASN A 35 5.61 17.08 12.82
CA ASN A 35 6.80 17.89 13.05
C ASN A 35 7.75 17.18 14.03
N PRO A 36 9.03 16.89 13.65
CA PRO A 36 9.99 16.25 14.53
C PRO A 36 10.33 17.06 15.79
N GLU A 37 10.16 18.38 15.75
CA GLU A 37 10.36 19.26 16.90
C GLU A 37 9.17 19.26 17.86
N ALA A 38 8.03 18.74 17.42
CA ALA A 38 6.85 18.61 18.28
C ALA A 38 6.99 17.43 19.24
N ARG A 39 6.70 17.68 20.52
CA ARG A 39 6.92 16.72 21.62
C ARG A 39 6.14 15.40 21.49
N HIS A 40 5.11 15.34 20.65
CA HIS A 40 4.19 14.22 20.49
C HIS A 40 4.13 13.66 19.06
N GLY A 41 5.10 14.00 18.21
CA GLY A 41 5.16 13.46 16.84
C GLY A 41 5.37 11.93 16.84
N ILE A 42 4.65 11.26 15.97
CA ILE A 42 4.76 9.80 15.77
C ILE A 42 4.99 9.49 14.29
N VAL A 43 5.56 8.31 14.03
CA VAL A 43 5.68 7.75 12.70
C VAL A 43 4.29 7.34 12.18
N LEU A 44 3.86 7.92 11.07
CA LEU A 44 2.59 7.59 10.39
C LEU A 44 2.79 6.48 9.36
N ALA A 45 3.91 6.53 8.64
CA ALA A 45 4.30 5.52 7.66
C ALA A 45 5.82 5.51 7.54
N LYS A 46 6.37 4.39 7.09
CA LYS A 46 7.82 4.23 6.87
C LYS A 46 8.05 3.41 5.61
N ASN A 47 9.20 3.61 4.97
CA ASN A 47 9.63 2.73 3.89
C ASN A 47 10.31 1.46 4.43
N TYR A 48 10.65 0.53 3.53
CA TYR A 48 11.27 -0.73 3.94
C TYR A 48 12.66 -0.56 4.55
N ALA A 49 13.43 0.45 4.12
CA ALA A 49 14.73 0.75 4.71
C ALA A 49 14.60 1.13 6.20
N ALA A 50 13.63 1.97 6.55
CA ALA A 50 13.33 2.31 7.94
C ALA A 50 12.79 1.11 8.72
N LYS A 51 11.92 0.32 8.11
CA LYS A 51 11.40 -0.92 8.70
C LYS A 51 12.51 -1.92 9.03
N ALA A 52 13.51 -2.05 8.16
CA ALA A 52 14.68 -2.92 8.38
C ALA A 52 15.49 -2.51 9.62
N CYS A 53 15.49 -1.23 9.99
CA CYS A 53 16.10 -0.73 11.22
C CYS A 53 15.23 -0.96 12.47
N GLY A 54 14.03 -1.53 12.32
CA GLY A 54 13.11 -1.76 13.44
C GLY A 54 12.13 -0.62 13.71
N VAL A 55 12.06 0.38 12.84
CA VAL A 55 11.09 1.48 12.96
C VAL A 55 9.68 0.95 12.69
N ALA A 56 8.74 1.27 13.57
CA ALA A 56 7.34 0.87 13.46
C ALA A 56 6.41 2.08 13.40
N THR A 57 5.29 1.91 12.70
CA THR A 57 4.21 2.90 12.74
C THR A 57 3.74 3.12 14.18
N GLY A 58 3.56 4.37 14.57
CA GLY A 58 3.23 4.74 15.93
C GLY A 58 4.44 4.96 16.85
N ASN A 59 5.67 4.64 16.43
CA ASN A 59 6.85 4.97 17.21
C ASN A 59 6.94 6.47 17.43
N PRO A 60 7.28 6.94 18.65
CA PRO A 60 7.70 8.31 18.86
C PRO A 60 8.93 8.62 17.97
N LEU A 61 9.06 9.85 17.51
CA LEU A 61 10.15 10.20 16.57
C LEU A 61 11.53 10.02 17.19
N TRP A 62 11.68 10.29 18.48
CA TRP A 62 12.96 10.07 19.20
C TRP A 62 13.37 8.58 19.18
N MET A 63 12.39 7.67 19.33
CA MET A 63 12.62 6.22 19.27
C MET A 63 13.01 5.77 17.86
N ALA A 64 12.32 6.29 16.84
CA ALA A 64 12.66 6.02 15.45
C ALA A 64 14.10 6.49 15.12
N LYS A 65 14.50 7.65 15.63
CA LYS A 65 15.86 8.19 15.46
C LYS A 65 16.91 7.34 16.15
N GLU A 66 16.62 6.80 17.33
CA GLU A 66 17.52 5.85 18.01
C GLU A 66 17.72 4.57 17.22
N LYS A 67 16.61 3.99 16.72
CA LYS A 67 16.64 2.74 15.94
C LYS A 67 17.30 2.93 14.58
N CYS A 68 17.18 4.11 14.00
CA CYS A 68 17.64 4.43 12.64
C CYS A 68 18.22 5.84 12.62
N PRO A 69 19.52 6.01 12.99
CA PRO A 69 20.14 7.34 13.09
C PRO A 69 20.10 8.15 11.79
N ASP A 70 20.10 7.48 10.64
CA ASP A 70 20.06 8.12 9.31
C ASP A 70 18.65 8.39 8.79
N ILE A 71 17.63 8.15 9.60
CA ILE A 71 16.23 8.31 9.18
C ILE A 71 15.92 9.75 8.77
N VAL A 72 15.23 9.89 7.66
CA VAL A 72 14.72 11.17 7.17
C VAL A 72 13.24 11.25 7.49
N PHE A 73 12.83 12.27 8.25
CA PHE A 73 11.44 12.56 8.51
C PHE A 73 10.90 13.53 7.47
N VAL A 74 9.75 13.22 6.90
CA VAL A 74 9.05 14.08 5.95
C VAL A 74 7.63 14.36 6.44
N PRO A 75 7.11 15.59 6.28
CA PRO A 75 5.74 15.89 6.65
C PRO A 75 4.77 15.19 5.69
N PRO A 76 3.54 14.86 6.15
CA PRO A 76 2.55 14.23 5.28
C PRO A 76 1.98 15.25 4.27
N HIS A 77 1.72 14.76 3.05
CA HIS A 77 1.06 15.50 1.98
C HIS A 77 -0.23 14.76 1.60
N TYR A 78 -1.26 14.90 2.40
CA TYR A 78 -2.51 14.15 2.25
C TYR A 78 -3.20 14.38 0.91
N ASP A 79 -3.07 15.56 0.31
CA ASP A 79 -3.61 15.87 -1.02
C ASP A 79 -3.07 14.90 -2.07
N LEU A 80 -1.77 14.62 -2.01
CA LEU A 80 -1.10 13.67 -2.91
C LEU A 80 -1.57 12.25 -2.66
N TYR A 81 -1.68 11.85 -1.40
CA TYR A 81 -2.12 10.50 -1.04
C TYR A 81 -3.56 10.27 -1.50
N MET A 82 -4.45 11.24 -1.31
CA MET A 82 -5.82 11.17 -1.80
C MET A 82 -5.89 11.05 -3.32
N LYS A 83 -5.08 11.82 -4.03
CA LYS A 83 -5.00 11.76 -5.50
C LYS A 83 -4.56 10.38 -5.98
N TYR A 84 -3.49 9.82 -5.43
CA TYR A 84 -3.01 8.49 -5.82
C TYR A 84 -3.97 7.38 -5.41
N SER A 85 -4.60 7.49 -4.25
CA SER A 85 -5.65 6.59 -3.82
C SER A 85 -6.81 6.56 -4.80
N GLN A 86 -7.27 7.72 -5.26
CA GLN A 86 -8.34 7.82 -6.25
C GLN A 86 -7.96 7.18 -7.58
N ILE A 87 -6.76 7.43 -8.08
CA ILE A 87 -6.28 6.82 -9.34
C ILE A 87 -6.24 5.29 -9.21
N ALA A 88 -5.78 4.76 -8.08
CA ALA A 88 -5.80 3.33 -7.82
C ALA A 88 -7.23 2.76 -7.87
N GLN A 89 -8.18 3.44 -7.25
CA GLN A 89 -9.59 3.03 -7.26
C GLN A 89 -10.20 3.07 -8.66
N GLU A 90 -9.83 4.04 -9.49
CA GLU A 90 -10.23 4.10 -10.90
C GLU A 90 -9.73 2.88 -11.67
N ILE A 91 -8.48 2.45 -11.43
CA ILE A 91 -7.94 1.22 -12.02
C ILE A 91 -8.73 0.00 -11.55
N TYR A 92 -9.02 -0.14 -10.26
CA TYR A 92 -9.83 -1.26 -9.74
C TYR A 92 -11.22 -1.30 -10.40
N SER A 93 -11.83 -0.15 -10.58
CA SER A 93 -13.17 -0.01 -11.17
C SER A 93 -13.26 -0.42 -12.64
N GLU A 94 -12.14 -0.54 -13.33
CA GLU A 94 -12.10 -1.09 -14.69
C GLU A 94 -12.30 -2.62 -14.72
N TYR A 95 -12.10 -3.30 -13.58
CA TYR A 95 -12.23 -4.76 -13.47
C TYR A 95 -13.53 -5.20 -12.82
N THR A 96 -14.15 -4.36 -12.02
CA THR A 96 -15.42 -4.64 -11.35
C THR A 96 -16.06 -3.34 -10.89
N ASP A 97 -17.38 -3.32 -10.81
CA ASP A 97 -18.13 -2.24 -10.18
C ASP A 97 -18.30 -2.43 -8.66
N GLN A 98 -17.89 -3.58 -8.14
CA GLN A 98 -17.98 -3.91 -6.71
C GLN A 98 -16.63 -3.65 -6.02
N VAL A 99 -16.33 -2.37 -5.84
CA VAL A 99 -15.11 -1.86 -5.23
C VAL A 99 -15.45 -1.25 -3.88
N GLU A 100 -14.79 -1.72 -2.83
CA GLU A 100 -14.99 -1.23 -1.46
C GLU A 100 -13.67 -0.71 -0.89
N PRO A 101 -13.44 0.61 -0.88
CA PRO A 101 -12.27 1.20 -0.26
C PRO A 101 -12.23 1.00 1.25
N TYR A 102 -11.03 0.82 1.79
CA TYR A 102 -10.76 0.78 3.22
C TYR A 102 -9.55 1.66 3.54
N GLY A 103 -9.80 2.86 4.02
CA GLY A 103 -8.78 3.89 4.11
C GLY A 103 -8.31 4.36 2.72
N LEU A 104 -7.12 4.93 2.64
CA LEU A 104 -6.55 5.46 1.39
C LEU A 104 -5.78 4.42 0.58
N ASP A 105 -5.28 3.39 1.22
CA ASP A 105 -4.31 2.45 0.65
C ASP A 105 -4.81 1.01 0.50
N GLU A 106 -5.99 0.71 1.02
CA GLU A 106 -6.58 -0.63 0.94
C GLU A 106 -7.92 -0.63 0.21
N CYS A 107 -8.21 -1.74 -0.46
CA CYS A 107 -9.46 -1.90 -1.19
C CYS A 107 -9.83 -3.37 -1.34
N TRP A 108 -11.10 -3.71 -1.11
CA TRP A 108 -11.66 -4.98 -1.53
C TRP A 108 -12.36 -4.86 -2.87
N MET A 109 -12.32 -5.93 -3.64
CA MET A 109 -12.98 -6.05 -4.94
C MET A 109 -13.65 -7.42 -5.05
N ASP A 110 -14.92 -7.46 -5.38
CA ASP A 110 -15.56 -8.70 -5.80
C ASP A 110 -15.46 -8.81 -7.32
N VAL A 111 -14.62 -9.72 -7.79
CA VAL A 111 -14.38 -9.93 -9.22
C VAL A 111 -15.03 -11.22 -9.74
N THR A 112 -15.93 -11.82 -8.96
CA THR A 112 -16.61 -13.07 -9.33
C THR A 112 -17.23 -12.99 -10.71
N GLY A 113 -17.94 -11.91 -11.01
CA GLY A 113 -18.59 -11.68 -12.30
C GLY A 113 -17.64 -11.27 -13.44
N SER A 114 -16.38 -11.01 -13.16
CA SER A 114 -15.41 -10.49 -14.13
C SER A 114 -14.43 -11.54 -14.64
N THR A 115 -14.43 -12.73 -14.06
CA THR A 115 -13.44 -13.77 -14.38
C THR A 115 -13.52 -14.26 -15.82
N HIS A 116 -14.70 -14.22 -16.44
CA HIS A 116 -14.87 -14.59 -17.85
C HIS A 116 -14.25 -13.56 -18.81
N LEU A 117 -14.02 -12.33 -18.35
CA LEU A 117 -13.42 -11.26 -19.17
C LEU A 117 -11.91 -11.16 -18.97
N PHE A 118 -11.44 -11.32 -17.73
CA PHE A 118 -10.06 -10.96 -17.36
C PHE A 118 -9.21 -12.13 -16.86
N GLY A 119 -9.78 -13.32 -16.77
CA GLY A 119 -9.13 -14.50 -16.22
C GLY A 119 -9.47 -14.73 -14.74
N ASP A 120 -8.83 -15.72 -14.13
CA ASP A 120 -9.07 -16.06 -12.73
C ASP A 120 -8.63 -14.95 -11.75
N GLY A 121 -8.95 -15.11 -10.48
CA GLY A 121 -8.62 -14.12 -9.46
C GLY A 121 -7.13 -13.80 -9.37
N LYS A 122 -6.27 -14.80 -9.56
CA LYS A 122 -4.81 -14.59 -9.58
C LYS A 122 -4.39 -13.76 -10.78
N ALA A 123 -4.91 -14.05 -11.96
CA ALA A 123 -4.60 -13.31 -13.19
C ALA A 123 -5.01 -11.83 -13.06
N ILE A 124 -6.19 -11.58 -12.52
CA ILE A 124 -6.67 -10.21 -12.26
C ILE A 124 -5.76 -9.52 -11.24
N ALA A 125 -5.41 -10.18 -10.14
CA ALA A 125 -4.53 -9.63 -9.11
C ALA A 125 -3.14 -9.28 -9.65
N ASP A 126 -2.54 -10.16 -10.44
CA ASP A 126 -1.23 -9.92 -11.06
C ASP A 126 -1.28 -8.73 -12.02
N LYS A 127 -2.35 -8.61 -12.80
CA LYS A 127 -2.54 -7.48 -13.72
C LYS A 127 -2.75 -6.16 -12.99
N LEU A 128 -3.52 -6.16 -11.93
CA LEU A 128 -3.70 -4.98 -11.08
C LEU A 128 -2.37 -4.52 -10.48
N ARG A 129 -1.58 -5.43 -9.94
CA ARG A 129 -0.27 -5.10 -9.39
C ARG A 129 0.65 -4.48 -10.46
N GLU A 130 0.69 -5.08 -11.64
CA GLU A 130 1.46 -4.57 -12.77
C GLU A 130 1.05 -3.15 -13.13
N ARG A 131 -0.26 -2.90 -13.26
CA ARG A 131 -0.80 -1.58 -13.60
C ARG A 131 -0.51 -0.54 -12.52
N ILE A 132 -0.71 -0.87 -11.25
CA ILE A 132 -0.37 0.01 -10.13
C ILE A 132 1.10 0.39 -10.18
N LYS A 133 1.97 -0.56 -10.41
CA LYS A 133 3.42 -0.34 -10.48
C LYS A 133 3.82 0.58 -11.63
N PHE A 134 3.31 0.35 -12.83
CA PHE A 134 3.69 1.11 -14.01
C PHE A 134 2.93 2.43 -14.15
N GLU A 135 1.67 2.49 -13.76
CA GLU A 135 0.84 3.69 -13.91
C GLU A 135 0.97 4.66 -12.73
N LEU A 136 1.14 4.17 -11.50
CA LEU A 136 1.31 5.00 -10.32
C LEU A 136 2.76 5.11 -9.83
N GLY A 137 3.60 4.12 -10.09
CA GLY A 137 4.96 4.08 -9.58
C GLY A 137 5.09 3.60 -8.14
N VAL A 138 4.01 3.10 -7.53
CA VAL A 138 4.01 2.43 -6.23
C VAL A 138 3.73 0.95 -6.42
N THR A 139 4.02 0.12 -5.43
CA THR A 139 3.70 -1.29 -5.50
C THR A 139 2.48 -1.63 -4.64
N ALA A 140 1.84 -2.75 -4.96
CA ALA A 140 0.72 -3.28 -4.19
C ALA A 140 0.93 -4.77 -3.88
N SER A 141 0.38 -5.21 -2.77
CA SER A 141 0.24 -6.62 -2.45
C SER A 141 -1.23 -6.99 -2.49
N VAL A 142 -1.56 -8.07 -3.19
CA VAL A 142 -2.94 -8.46 -3.42
C VAL A 142 -3.18 -9.88 -2.90
N GLY A 143 -4.17 -10.01 -2.02
CA GLY A 143 -4.70 -11.30 -1.59
C GLY A 143 -5.90 -11.69 -2.42
N VAL A 144 -6.01 -12.96 -2.75
CA VAL A 144 -7.11 -13.56 -3.51
C VAL A 144 -7.70 -14.69 -2.68
N SER A 145 -9.00 -14.63 -2.43
CA SER A 145 -9.70 -15.68 -1.70
C SER A 145 -11.21 -15.66 -2.00
N TYR A 146 -11.99 -16.37 -1.23
CA TYR A 146 -13.44 -16.45 -1.38
C TYR A 146 -14.20 -15.55 -0.40
N ASN A 147 -13.51 -14.87 0.51
CA ASN A 147 -14.10 -13.87 1.41
C ASN A 147 -13.10 -12.74 1.72
N LYS A 148 -13.62 -11.67 2.31
CA LYS A 148 -12.85 -10.46 2.64
C LYS A 148 -11.72 -10.70 3.64
N ILE A 149 -11.96 -11.52 4.66
CA ILE A 149 -11.02 -11.78 5.75
C ILE A 149 -9.77 -12.47 5.21
N PHE A 150 -9.96 -13.57 4.47
CA PHE A 150 -8.84 -14.32 3.91
C PHE A 150 -8.14 -13.58 2.77
N ALA A 151 -8.89 -12.79 1.97
CA ALA A 151 -8.26 -11.93 0.97
C ALA A 151 -7.33 -10.90 1.63
N LYS A 152 -7.77 -10.25 2.72
CA LYS A 152 -6.92 -9.33 3.48
C LYS A 152 -5.72 -10.05 4.09
N LEU A 153 -5.92 -11.20 4.71
CA LEU A 153 -4.81 -12.00 5.25
C LEU A 153 -3.77 -12.32 4.15
N GLY A 154 -4.24 -12.73 2.97
CA GLY A 154 -3.37 -13.00 1.83
C GLY A 154 -2.53 -11.81 1.41
N SER A 155 -3.09 -10.60 1.40
CA SER A 155 -2.34 -9.39 1.04
C SER A 155 -1.19 -9.08 2.01
N ASP A 156 -1.27 -9.55 3.25
CA ASP A 156 -0.23 -9.31 4.27
C ASP A 156 0.90 -10.36 4.26
N MET A 157 0.67 -11.54 3.69
CA MET A 157 1.57 -12.70 3.85
C MET A 157 2.92 -12.56 3.16
N LYS A 158 2.98 -11.91 2.01
CA LYS A 158 4.19 -11.88 1.14
C LYS A 158 4.56 -10.47 0.68
N LYS A 159 4.30 -9.46 1.51
CA LYS A 159 4.69 -8.07 1.19
C LYS A 159 6.20 -7.94 0.98
N PRO A 160 6.68 -7.08 0.08
CA PRO A 160 5.92 -6.23 -0.85
C PRO A 160 5.70 -6.86 -2.23
N ASP A 161 4.85 -6.22 -3.04
CA ASP A 161 4.69 -6.49 -4.48
C ASP A 161 4.45 -7.98 -4.79
N ALA A 162 3.44 -8.55 -4.15
CA ALA A 162 3.15 -9.97 -4.27
C ALA A 162 1.64 -10.25 -4.40
N THR A 163 1.31 -11.34 -5.07
CA THR A 163 -0.02 -11.93 -5.10
C THR A 163 -0.02 -13.19 -4.25
N THR A 164 -0.98 -13.31 -3.34
CA THR A 164 -1.17 -14.51 -2.52
C THR A 164 -2.58 -15.02 -2.68
N VAL A 165 -2.73 -16.27 -3.05
CA VAL A 165 -4.01 -16.97 -3.17
C VAL A 165 -4.17 -17.87 -1.94
N ILE A 166 -5.33 -17.77 -1.27
CA ILE A 166 -5.73 -18.59 -0.13
C ILE A 166 -7.00 -19.37 -0.46
#